data_87b6cf51edc4ef6333afee3de97c7776
#
_entry.id   87b6cf51edc4ef6333afee3de97c7776
#
_cell.length_a   1.000
_cell.length_b   1.000
_cell.length_c   1.000
_cell.angle_alpha   90.00
_cell.angle_beta   90.00
_cell.angle_gamma   90.00
#
_symmetry.space_group_name_H-M   'P 1'
#
loop_
_entity.id
_entity.type
_entity.pdbx_description
1 polymer ?
#
loop_
_entity_poly.entity_id
_entity_poly.type
_entity_poly.pdbx_seq_one_letter_code
_entity_poly.pdbx_strand_id
1 'polypeptide(L)'
;VLPDSYAEGNLIPYLRSMYDVVVLDDVDAIRQTSYAKREISDLLSSRCSKKLVTIISCHDGIDKLKFNVTAQFHSLVRASCVPVVLTSGDHRRSIRGA
;
A
#
# COMPACT_ATOMS: atom_id res chain seq x y z
N VAL A 1 -13.40 12.44 7.45
CA VAL A 1 -14.16 11.61 8.38
C VAL A 1 -14.60 10.34 7.66
N LEU A 2 -14.32 9.22 8.26
CA LEU A 2 -14.66 7.93 7.68
C LEU A 2 -16.08 7.53 8.04
N PRO A 3 -16.84 6.96 7.09
CA PRO A 3 -18.15 6.42 7.41
C PRO A 3 -18.08 5.25 8.39
N ASP A 4 -19.18 4.95 9.06
CA ASP A 4 -19.25 3.85 10.00
C ASP A 4 -18.90 2.50 9.35
N SER A 5 -19.21 2.34 8.08
CA SER A 5 -18.89 1.11 7.35
C SER A 5 -17.40 0.81 7.34
N TYR A 6 -16.54 1.82 7.50
CA TYR A 6 -15.10 1.60 7.60
C TYR A 6 -14.76 0.83 8.87
N ALA A 7 -15.40 1.20 9.99
CA ALA A 7 -15.15 0.52 11.25
C ALA A 7 -15.58 -0.94 11.21
N GLU A 8 -16.49 -1.28 10.32
CA GLU A 8 -16.97 -2.65 10.16
C GLU A 8 -16.15 -3.45 9.14
N GLY A 9 -15.04 -2.89 8.63
CA GLY A 9 -14.18 -3.60 7.70
C GLY A 9 -14.56 -3.45 6.24
N ASN A 10 -15.52 -2.59 5.92
CA ASN A 10 -15.95 -2.36 4.54
C ASN A 10 -15.19 -1.23 3.86
N LEU A 11 -13.93 -1.08 4.22
CA LEU A 11 -13.10 -0.01 3.70
C LEU A 11 -12.71 -0.21 2.24
N ILE A 12 -12.42 -1.44 1.85
CA ILE A 12 -11.84 -1.75 0.55
C ILE A 12 -12.67 -1.25 -0.64
N PRO A 13 -14.00 -1.46 -0.68
CA PRO A 13 -14.79 -0.98 -1.83
C PRO A 13 -14.67 0.53 -2.04
N TYR A 14 -14.55 1.29 -0.95
CA TYR A 14 -14.40 2.73 -1.05
C TYR A 14 -13.02 3.12 -1.57
N LEU A 15 -11.99 2.43 -1.14
CA LEU A 15 -10.62 2.73 -1.56
C LEU A 15 -10.37 2.40 -3.02
N ARG A 16 -11.14 1.47 -3.60
CA ARG A 16 -10.92 1.06 -4.99
C ARG A 16 -11.16 2.18 -5.99
N SER A 17 -12.11 3.06 -5.73
CA SER A 17 -12.52 4.02 -6.75
C SER A 17 -12.99 5.37 -6.24
N MET A 18 -13.21 5.56 -4.95
CA MET A 18 -13.75 6.83 -4.44
C MET A 18 -12.72 7.93 -4.27
N TYR A 19 -11.47 7.58 -4.08
CA TYR A 19 -10.43 8.55 -3.76
C TYR A 19 -9.38 8.61 -4.85
N ASP A 20 -9.00 9.82 -5.24
CA ASP A 20 -7.97 10.01 -6.26
C ASP A 20 -6.61 9.55 -5.79
N VAL A 21 -6.31 9.75 -4.51
CA VAL A 21 -5.03 9.34 -3.92
C VAL A 21 -5.30 8.50 -2.67
N VAL A 22 -4.67 7.34 -2.61
CA VAL A 22 -4.74 6.47 -1.44
C VAL A 22 -3.31 6.14 -1.00
N VAL A 23 -3.08 6.18 0.30
CA VAL A 23 -1.80 5.79 0.89
C VAL A 23 -1.98 4.45 1.59
N LEU A 24 -1.20 3.46 1.18
CA LEU A 24 -1.13 2.16 1.83
C LEU A 24 0.16 2.13 2.64
N ASP A 25 0.05 2.51 3.90
CA ASP A 25 1.22 2.64 4.75
C ASP A 25 1.58 1.30 5.37
N ASP A 26 2.85 0.95 5.29
CA ASP A 26 3.41 -0.21 5.96
C ASP A 26 2.71 -1.51 5.55
N VAL A 27 2.63 -1.75 4.24
CA VAL A 27 1.86 -2.89 3.70
C VAL A 27 2.38 -4.24 4.14
N ASP A 28 3.66 -4.34 4.53
CA ASP A 28 4.22 -5.58 5.03
C ASP A 28 3.80 -5.91 6.47
N ALA A 29 3.08 -5.01 7.12
CA ALA A 29 2.51 -5.25 8.46
C ALA A 29 1.07 -5.76 8.42
N ILE A 30 0.51 -6.04 7.24
CA ILE A 30 -0.86 -6.54 7.14
C ILE A 30 -0.97 -7.93 7.76
N ARG A 31 -2.22 -8.32 8.06
CA ARG A 31 -2.48 -9.67 8.54
C ARG A 31 -1.98 -10.71 7.54
N GLN A 32 -1.34 -11.75 8.04
CA GLN A 32 -0.77 -12.80 7.20
C GLN A 32 -1.81 -13.86 6.83
N THR A 33 -3.03 -13.45 6.59
CA THR A 33 -4.08 -14.33 6.09
C THR A 33 -4.19 -14.20 4.58
N SER A 34 -4.58 -15.27 3.92
CA SER A 34 -4.77 -15.23 2.46
C SER A 34 -5.82 -14.21 2.07
N TYR A 35 -6.84 -14.06 2.91
CA TYR A 35 -7.91 -13.10 2.65
C TYR A 35 -7.39 -11.66 2.64
N ALA A 36 -6.66 -11.28 3.69
CA ALA A 36 -6.16 -9.91 3.81
C ALA A 36 -5.18 -9.59 2.67
N LYS A 37 -4.28 -10.52 2.37
CA LYS A 37 -3.32 -10.34 1.30
C LYS A 37 -4.00 -10.18 -0.06
N ARG A 38 -5.02 -10.98 -0.31
CA ARG A 38 -5.76 -10.90 -1.58
C ARG A 38 -6.51 -9.59 -1.69
N GLU A 39 -7.13 -9.14 -0.60
CA GLU A 39 -7.88 -7.89 -0.60
C GLU A 39 -6.97 -6.70 -0.96
N ILE A 40 -5.78 -6.65 -0.39
CA ILE A 40 -4.82 -5.59 -0.69
C ILE A 40 -4.35 -5.69 -2.13
N SER A 41 -4.11 -6.89 -2.63
CA SER A 41 -3.68 -7.09 -4.02
C SER A 41 -4.76 -6.67 -5.00
N ASP A 42 -6.01 -7.03 -4.73
CA ASP A 42 -7.13 -6.64 -5.58
C ASP A 42 -7.37 -5.13 -5.54
N LEU A 43 -7.18 -4.52 -4.38
CA LEU A 43 -7.27 -3.08 -4.24
C LEU A 43 -6.28 -2.39 -5.17
N LEU A 44 -5.02 -2.79 -5.12
CA LEU A 44 -3.99 -2.19 -5.96
C LEU A 44 -4.28 -2.43 -7.44
N SER A 45 -4.67 -3.65 -7.81
CA SER A 45 -5.01 -3.98 -9.18
C SER A 45 -6.13 -3.08 -9.71
N SER A 46 -7.17 -2.90 -8.93
CA SER A 46 -8.31 -2.06 -9.30
C SER A 46 -7.89 -0.60 -9.50
N ARG A 47 -7.09 -0.08 -8.59
CA ARG A 47 -6.64 1.31 -8.68
C ARG A 47 -5.68 1.52 -9.85
N CYS A 48 -4.79 0.58 -10.11
CA CYS A 48 -3.89 0.67 -11.26
C CYS A 48 -4.67 0.66 -12.57
N SER A 49 -5.68 -0.17 -12.67
CA SER A 49 -6.49 -0.26 -13.87
C SER A 49 -7.28 1.02 -14.13
N LYS A 50 -7.64 1.75 -13.09
CA LYS A 50 -8.33 3.04 -13.19
C LYS A 50 -7.38 4.22 -13.24
N LYS A 51 -6.09 3.96 -13.21
CA LYS A 51 -5.03 4.99 -13.23
C LYS A 51 -5.14 5.97 -12.07
N LEU A 52 -5.54 5.46 -10.91
CA LEU A 52 -5.61 6.25 -9.69
C LEU A 52 -4.28 6.18 -8.96
N VAL A 53 -3.93 7.27 -8.28
CA VAL A 53 -2.64 7.37 -7.61
C VAL A 53 -2.68 6.59 -6.29
N THR A 54 -1.71 5.69 -6.12
CA THR A 54 -1.55 4.94 -4.88
C THR A 54 -0.12 5.07 -4.40
N ILE A 55 0.05 5.50 -3.16
CA ILE A 55 1.36 5.61 -2.51
C ILE A 55 1.49 4.45 -1.55
N ILE A 56 2.57 3.70 -1.67
CA ILE A 56 2.76 2.49 -0.88
C ILE A 56 4.07 2.61 -0.11
N SER A 57 4.02 2.34 1.19
CA SER A 57 5.24 2.21 1.97
C SER A 57 5.39 0.79 2.45
N CYS A 58 6.64 0.31 2.50
CA CYS A 58 6.96 -0.99 3.06
C CYS A 58 8.28 -0.89 3.81
N HIS A 59 8.41 -1.71 4.84
CA HIS A 59 9.58 -1.67 5.72
C HIS A 59 10.69 -2.58 5.22
N ASP A 60 10.35 -3.76 4.69
CA ASP A 60 11.32 -4.80 4.36
C ASP A 60 11.86 -4.72 2.94
N GLY A 61 11.44 -3.73 2.16
CA GLY A 61 11.88 -3.60 0.79
C GLY A 61 10.91 -4.22 -0.21
N ILE A 62 11.04 -3.77 -1.47
CA ILE A 62 10.08 -4.14 -2.52
C ILE A 62 10.09 -5.64 -2.80
N ASP A 63 11.25 -6.26 -2.82
CA ASP A 63 11.35 -7.67 -3.19
C ASP A 63 10.72 -8.61 -2.17
N LYS A 64 10.52 -8.15 -0.94
CA LYS A 64 9.84 -8.95 0.07
C LYS A 64 8.33 -8.93 -0.07
N LEU A 65 7.77 -8.05 -0.87
CA LEU A 65 6.32 -7.93 -1.04
C LEU A 65 5.70 -9.20 -1.60
N LYS A 66 6.43 -9.96 -2.40
CA LYS A 66 5.92 -11.24 -2.92
C LYS A 66 5.64 -12.25 -1.82
N PHE A 67 6.31 -12.13 -0.69
CA PHE A 67 6.09 -12.98 0.48
C PHE A 67 5.17 -12.32 1.50
N ASN A 68 5.38 -11.03 1.75
CA ASN A 68 4.62 -10.31 2.77
C ASN A 68 3.20 -9.97 2.33
N VAL A 69 2.98 -9.84 1.03
CA VAL A 69 1.64 -9.65 0.46
C VAL A 69 1.38 -10.78 -0.52
N THR A 70 1.53 -10.56 -1.82
CA THR A 70 1.37 -11.59 -2.84
C THR A 70 2.32 -11.35 -4.01
N ALA A 71 2.52 -12.37 -4.83
CA ALA A 71 3.29 -12.21 -6.07
C ALA A 71 2.61 -11.21 -7.01
N GLN A 72 1.29 -11.20 -7.05
CA GLN A 72 0.54 -10.24 -7.85
C GLN A 72 0.80 -8.81 -7.40
N PHE A 73 0.75 -8.55 -6.10
CA PHE A 73 1.02 -7.24 -5.54
C PHE A 73 2.43 -6.78 -5.90
N HIS A 74 3.40 -7.66 -5.72
CA HIS A 74 4.80 -7.39 -6.06
C HIS A 74 4.95 -7.02 -7.53
N SER A 75 4.33 -7.79 -8.44
CA SER A 75 4.39 -7.53 -9.87
C SER A 75 3.78 -6.18 -10.22
N LEU A 76 2.65 -5.83 -9.62
CA LEU A 76 2.00 -4.55 -9.87
C LEU A 76 2.87 -3.39 -9.40
N VAL A 77 3.50 -3.52 -8.24
CA VAL A 77 4.39 -2.49 -7.71
C VAL A 77 5.57 -2.28 -8.65
N ARG A 78 6.20 -3.35 -9.10
CA ARG A 78 7.35 -3.23 -9.99
C ARG A 78 6.98 -2.65 -11.35
N ALA A 79 5.80 -2.97 -11.85
CA ALA A 79 5.38 -2.50 -13.17
C ALA A 79 4.82 -1.08 -13.16
N SER A 80 4.21 -0.66 -12.05
CA SER A 80 3.42 0.56 -12.03
C SER A 80 3.90 1.64 -11.08
N CYS A 81 4.82 1.32 -10.19
CA CYS A 81 5.28 2.29 -9.17
C CYS A 81 6.72 2.72 -9.40
N VAL A 82 7.01 3.94 -8.99
CA VAL A 82 8.38 4.46 -8.97
C VAL A 82 8.94 4.22 -7.56
N PRO A 83 9.99 3.41 -7.41
CA PRO A 83 10.54 3.13 -6.09
C PRO A 83 11.35 4.30 -5.55
N VAL A 84 11.19 4.56 -4.25
CA VAL A 84 11.99 5.55 -3.52
C VAL A 84 12.50 4.88 -2.26
N VAL A 85 13.80 4.88 -2.06
CA VAL A 85 14.42 4.30 -0.88
C VAL A 85 14.77 5.41 0.09
N LEU A 86 14.31 5.28 1.34
CA LEU A 86 14.60 6.26 2.38
C LEU A 86 15.58 5.69 3.38
N THR A 87 16.58 6.47 3.70
CA THR A 87 17.59 6.12 4.70
C THR A 87 17.13 6.69 6.03
N SER A 88 16.46 5.88 6.82
CA SER A 88 15.66 6.35 7.95
C SER A 88 16.43 7.17 8.99
N GLY A 89 17.65 6.77 9.34
CA GLY A 89 18.41 7.46 10.39
C GLY A 89 18.73 8.88 10.00
N ASP A 90 19.36 9.05 8.86
CA ASP A 90 19.79 10.35 8.38
C ASP A 90 18.60 11.21 8.01
N HIS A 91 17.60 10.61 7.43
CA HIS A 91 16.40 11.33 7.04
C HIS A 91 15.71 11.95 8.24
N ARG A 92 15.59 11.22 9.34
CA ARG A 92 14.98 11.71 10.55
C ARG A 92 15.73 12.88 11.13
N ARG A 93 17.06 12.83 11.12
CA ARG A 93 17.87 13.93 11.62
C ARG A 93 17.67 15.17 10.79
N SER A 94 17.61 15.04 9.48
CA SER A 94 17.38 16.18 8.61
C SER A 94 16.07 16.88 8.93
N ILE A 95 15.01 16.11 9.12
CA ILE A 95 13.70 16.66 9.42
C ILE A 95 13.74 17.41 10.76
N ARG A 96 14.37 16.82 11.76
CA ARG A 96 14.44 17.44 13.08
C ARG A 96 15.37 18.64 13.12
N GLY A 97 16.39 18.61 12.31
CA GLY A 97 17.33 19.71 12.22
C GLY A 97 16.75 20.90 11.49
N ALA A 98 15.72 20.67 10.74
CA ALA A 98 15.02 21.74 10.07
C ALA A 98 14.08 22.43 11.04
#